data_6c1323344386bb555997679a17dadd45
#
_entry.id   6c1323344386bb555997679a17dadd45
#
_cell.length_a   1.000
_cell.length_b   1.000
_cell.length_c   1.000
_cell.angle_alpha   90.00
_cell.angle_beta   90.00
_cell.angle_gamma   90.00
#
_symmetry.space_group_name_H-M   'P 1'
#
loop_
_entity.id
_entity.type
_entity.pdbx_description
1 polymer ?
#
loop_
_entity_poly.entity_id
_entity_poly.type
_entity_poly.pdbx_seq_one_letter_code
_entity_poly.pdbx_strand_id
1 'polypeptide(L)'
;MTSVDKSILALTLTGLGQRASFLLYALALFCLLGLTGCDSGPEIIKISGSKMGTTYHITVVADQPAPDDLAERIDAALDVVDLSMSTYKAESEISKFNALPIDTSQQISADFAHVLKVSETVWRQSNGAFDPTVGPLVDLWGFGPVPGDDVVPADDQIDRALASTGFQHMQLSEGRISKTSPVRLDLSAVAKGYAVDLVADLLEMLALPDYLVEVGGEMRLGGSNTQGKPWRIAVEQPSVIPQVQRIIELGDVAMATSGDYRNYFKVDGVRYSHTIDPRTGRPITYSLASVTVL
;
A
#
# COMPACT_ATOMS: atom_id res chain seq x y z
N MET A 1 68.16 21.05 69.35
CA MET A 1 67.05 21.73 68.67
C MET A 1 67.04 21.28 67.19
N THR A 2 66.18 20.60 66.58
CA THR A 2 64.95 19.91 66.89
C THR A 2 64.62 19.07 65.63
N SER A 3 64.62 17.77 65.80
CA SER A 3 64.34 16.80 64.71
C SER A 3 62.86 16.33 64.84
N VAL A 4 61.92 17.26 64.60
CA VAL A 4 60.48 16.86 64.76
C VAL A 4 59.59 17.24 63.56
N ASP A 5 60.10 17.88 62.49
CA ASP A 5 59.19 18.53 61.51
C ASP A 5 59.17 17.92 60.09
N LYS A 6 59.85 16.78 59.88
CA LYS A 6 59.79 16.12 58.55
C LYS A 6 58.77 14.96 58.45
N SER A 7 58.33 14.44 59.57
CA SER A 7 57.43 13.25 59.53
C SER A 7 55.93 13.60 59.34
N ILE A 8 55.51 14.82 59.69
CA ILE A 8 54.12 15.24 59.55
C ILE A 8 53.76 15.66 58.14
N LEU A 9 54.72 16.22 57.40
CA LEU A 9 54.52 16.66 56.02
C LEU A 9 54.44 15.48 55.00
N ALA A 10 55.06 14.34 55.30
CA ALA A 10 55.03 13.13 54.47
C ALA A 10 53.70 12.41 54.57
N LEU A 11 53.04 12.37 55.74
CA LEU A 11 51.73 11.70 55.94
C LEU A 11 50.55 12.45 55.33
N THR A 12 50.64 13.76 55.18
CA THR A 12 49.55 14.58 54.55
C THR A 12 49.62 14.53 53.05
N LEU A 13 50.78 14.40 52.45
CA LEU A 13 50.94 14.32 50.97
C LEU A 13 50.52 12.93 50.41
N THR A 14 50.74 11.83 51.17
CA THR A 14 50.30 10.50 50.76
C THR A 14 48.76 10.32 50.82
N GLY A 15 48.11 10.95 51.77
CA GLY A 15 46.65 10.95 51.92
C GLY A 15 45.89 11.73 50.84
N LEU A 16 46.48 12.82 50.32
CA LEU A 16 45.88 13.58 49.22
C LEU A 16 46.04 12.84 47.86
N GLY A 17 47.15 12.16 47.59
CA GLY A 17 47.35 11.38 46.38
C GLY A 17 46.42 10.19 46.30
N GLN A 18 46.18 9.48 47.41
CA GLN A 18 45.25 8.35 47.41
C GLN A 18 43.77 8.78 47.24
N ARG A 19 43.37 9.93 47.80
CA ARG A 19 41.99 10.46 47.61
C ARG A 19 41.80 10.97 46.19
N ALA A 20 42.78 11.61 45.57
CA ALA A 20 42.72 12.06 44.18
C ALA A 20 42.64 10.86 43.20
N SER A 21 43.40 9.79 43.46
CA SER A 21 43.34 8.57 42.65
C SER A 21 41.99 7.88 42.78
N PHE A 22 41.42 7.82 43.99
CA PHE A 22 40.11 7.22 44.22
C PHE A 22 38.96 7.98 43.52
N LEU A 23 39.03 9.30 43.49
CA LEU A 23 38.10 10.18 42.79
C LEU A 23 38.20 10.00 41.25
N LEU A 24 39.43 9.87 40.73
CA LEU A 24 39.63 9.59 39.30
C LEU A 24 39.15 8.22 38.88
N TYR A 25 39.37 7.18 39.70
CA TYR A 25 38.81 5.86 39.46
C TYR A 25 37.26 5.80 39.57
N ALA A 26 36.70 6.53 40.54
CA ALA A 26 35.22 6.64 40.66
C ALA A 26 34.60 7.40 39.48
N LEU A 27 35.26 8.48 39.00
CA LEU A 27 34.81 9.22 37.83
C LEU A 27 34.97 8.41 36.53
N ALA A 28 36.07 7.66 36.38
CA ALA A 28 36.25 6.76 35.25
C ALA A 28 35.25 5.60 35.26
N LEU A 29 34.93 5.04 36.42
CA LEU A 29 33.92 4.01 36.58
C LEU A 29 32.52 4.55 36.28
N PHE A 30 32.19 5.78 36.70
CA PHE A 30 30.93 6.46 36.39
C PHE A 30 30.80 6.78 34.92
N CYS A 31 31.88 7.19 34.25
CA CYS A 31 31.90 7.36 32.78
C CYS A 31 31.75 6.04 32.03
N LEU A 32 32.29 4.93 32.52
CA LEU A 32 32.12 3.61 31.95
C LEU A 32 30.71 3.03 32.13
N LEU A 33 30.05 3.35 33.26
CA LEU A 33 28.65 2.95 33.50
C LEU A 33 27.64 3.80 32.71
N GLY A 34 28.01 5.01 32.28
CA GLY A 34 27.17 5.88 31.46
C GLY A 34 27.16 5.51 29.96
N LEU A 35 27.99 4.55 29.54
CA LEU A 35 28.10 4.11 28.14
C LEU A 35 27.31 2.82 27.82
N THR A 36 26.64 2.20 28.79
CA THR A 36 25.65 1.17 28.52
C THR A 36 24.34 1.86 28.11
N GLY A 37 24.34 2.54 26.96
CA GLY A 37 23.13 2.80 26.22
C GLY A 37 22.52 1.41 25.93
N CYS A 38 21.29 1.15 26.37
CA CYS A 38 20.55 0.01 25.88
C CYS A 38 20.50 0.15 24.37
N ASP A 39 21.28 -0.63 23.65
CA ASP A 39 21.07 -0.91 22.25
C ASP A 39 19.81 -1.79 22.21
N SER A 40 18.66 -1.17 22.39
CA SER A 40 17.39 -1.78 22.07
C SER A 40 17.40 -1.87 20.54
N GLY A 41 17.55 -3.09 20.02
CA GLY A 41 17.47 -3.32 18.57
C GLY A 41 16.25 -2.62 17.96
N PRO A 42 16.13 -2.60 16.64
CA PRO A 42 15.08 -1.84 15.96
C PRO A 42 13.69 -2.19 16.49
N GLU A 43 12.85 -1.19 16.67
CA GLU A 43 11.46 -1.36 17.05
C GLU A 43 10.66 -1.93 15.88
N ILE A 44 9.81 -2.93 16.14
CA ILE A 44 8.91 -3.50 15.13
C ILE A 44 7.51 -2.96 15.37
N ILE A 45 7.05 -2.12 14.47
CA ILE A 45 5.70 -1.56 14.51
C ILE A 45 4.82 -2.32 13.52
N LYS A 46 3.68 -2.81 13.99
CA LYS A 46 2.70 -3.50 13.15
C LYS A 46 1.36 -2.79 13.25
N ILE A 47 0.86 -2.35 12.10
CA ILE A 47 -0.43 -1.67 11.97
C ILE A 47 -1.28 -2.47 11.00
N SER A 48 -2.53 -2.72 11.35
CA SER A 48 -3.47 -3.44 10.50
C SER A 48 -4.89 -2.95 10.68
N GLY A 49 -5.70 -3.08 9.65
CA GLY A 49 -7.09 -2.66 9.67
C GLY A 49 -7.85 -3.10 8.43
N SER A 50 -9.01 -2.47 8.20
CA SER A 50 -9.84 -2.71 7.02
C SER A 50 -10.19 -1.38 6.37
N LYS A 51 -9.92 -1.25 5.08
CA LYS A 51 -10.21 -0.07 4.26
C LYS A 51 -10.42 -0.50 2.80
N MET A 52 -11.12 0.30 2.00
CA MET A 52 -11.32 0.04 0.57
C MET A 52 -11.93 -1.34 0.26
N GLY A 53 -12.78 -1.88 1.16
CA GLY A 53 -13.39 -3.20 1.00
C GLY A 53 -12.44 -4.38 1.21
N THR A 54 -11.23 -4.16 1.74
CA THR A 54 -10.21 -5.18 2.01
C THR A 54 -9.50 -4.94 3.34
N THR A 55 -8.53 -5.78 3.69
CA THR A 55 -7.63 -5.58 4.84
C THR A 55 -6.33 -4.93 4.39
N TYR A 56 -5.65 -4.28 5.33
CA TYR A 56 -4.27 -3.82 5.15
C TYR A 56 -3.38 -4.27 6.31
N HIS A 57 -2.09 -4.49 6.02
CA HIS A 57 -1.08 -4.90 6.97
C HIS A 57 0.22 -4.14 6.68
N ILE A 58 0.70 -3.41 7.67
CA ILE A 58 1.91 -2.61 7.56
C ILE A 58 2.87 -3.05 8.65
N THR A 59 4.10 -3.34 8.26
CA THR A 59 5.20 -3.62 9.18
C THR A 59 6.28 -2.59 8.92
N VAL A 60 6.72 -1.90 9.98
CA VAL A 60 7.83 -0.95 9.94
C VAL A 60 8.90 -1.45 10.89
N VAL A 61 10.16 -1.40 10.45
CA VAL A 61 11.35 -1.65 11.28
C VAL A 61 12.00 -0.29 11.52
N ALA A 62 11.91 0.21 12.75
CA ALA A 62 12.29 1.56 13.10
C ALA A 62 13.54 1.58 14.00
N ASP A 63 14.63 2.18 13.51
CA ASP A 63 15.83 2.44 14.29
C ASP A 63 15.71 3.69 15.19
N GLN A 64 14.65 4.48 14.96
CA GLN A 64 14.31 5.69 15.72
C GLN A 64 12.83 5.64 16.12
N PRO A 65 12.42 6.29 17.21
CA PRO A 65 11.03 6.32 17.61
C PRO A 65 10.13 6.86 16.49
N ALA A 66 9.12 6.10 16.12
CA ALA A 66 8.09 6.56 15.19
C ALA A 66 7.15 7.57 15.86
N PRO A 67 6.46 8.42 15.09
CA PRO A 67 5.42 9.28 15.63
C PRO A 67 4.33 8.48 16.35
N ASP A 68 3.87 8.96 17.51
CA ASP A 68 2.80 8.31 18.28
C ASP A 68 1.49 8.18 17.50
N ASP A 69 1.25 9.08 16.54
CA ASP A 69 0.08 9.15 15.65
C ASP A 69 0.30 8.47 14.29
N LEU A 70 1.29 7.56 14.18
CA LEU A 70 1.61 6.91 12.89
C LEU A 70 0.40 6.13 12.32
N ALA A 71 -0.33 5.42 13.17
CA ALA A 71 -1.49 4.63 12.74
C ALA A 71 -2.60 5.52 12.18
N GLU A 72 -2.88 6.65 12.83
CA GLU A 72 -3.86 7.64 12.40
C GLU A 72 -3.46 8.30 11.07
N ARG A 73 -2.17 8.57 10.87
CA ARG A 73 -1.66 9.13 9.61
C ARG A 73 -1.81 8.14 8.45
N ILE A 74 -1.54 6.86 8.70
CA ILE A 74 -1.72 5.79 7.72
C ILE A 74 -3.20 5.64 7.37
N ASP A 75 -4.08 5.60 8.37
CA ASP A 75 -5.53 5.50 8.14
C ASP A 75 -6.06 6.70 7.34
N ALA A 76 -5.58 7.90 7.64
CA ALA A 76 -5.91 9.11 6.89
C ALA A 76 -5.41 9.06 5.43
N ALA A 77 -4.21 8.52 5.17
CA ALA A 77 -3.70 8.34 3.82
C ALA A 77 -4.57 7.36 3.00
N LEU A 78 -4.99 6.25 3.64
CA LEU A 78 -5.89 5.30 3.01
C LEU A 78 -7.30 5.89 2.78
N ASP A 79 -7.78 6.77 3.67
CA ASP A 79 -9.05 7.48 3.50
C ASP A 79 -9.04 8.40 2.28
N VAL A 80 -7.92 9.06 1.97
CA VAL A 80 -7.76 9.87 0.76
C VAL A 80 -8.09 9.04 -0.49
N VAL A 81 -7.53 7.84 -0.60
CA VAL A 81 -7.77 6.95 -1.75
C VAL A 81 -9.22 6.45 -1.77
N ASP A 82 -9.74 6.03 -0.63
CA ASP A 82 -11.09 5.48 -0.50
C ASP A 82 -12.18 6.53 -0.82
N LEU A 83 -12.00 7.77 -0.36
CA LEU A 83 -12.90 8.89 -0.67
C LEU A 83 -12.77 9.39 -2.12
N SER A 84 -11.64 9.17 -2.74
CA SER A 84 -11.43 9.55 -4.14
C SER A 84 -11.94 8.48 -5.11
N MET A 85 -11.63 7.19 -4.88
CA MET A 85 -11.68 6.14 -5.91
C MET A 85 -12.69 5.02 -5.63
N SER A 86 -13.39 5.03 -4.49
CA SER A 86 -14.37 3.99 -4.16
C SER A 86 -15.69 4.19 -4.90
N THR A 87 -16.09 3.21 -5.72
CA THR A 87 -17.41 3.17 -6.35
C THR A 87 -18.54 2.82 -5.37
N TYR A 88 -18.19 2.36 -4.16
CA TYR A 88 -19.14 2.03 -3.08
C TYR A 88 -19.54 3.25 -2.22
N LYS A 89 -18.84 4.37 -2.33
CA LYS A 89 -19.13 5.61 -1.61
C LYS A 89 -19.75 6.64 -2.54
N ALA A 90 -21.00 7.02 -2.28
CA ALA A 90 -21.73 7.98 -3.12
C ALA A 90 -21.02 9.35 -3.21
N GLU A 91 -20.34 9.76 -2.12
CA GLU A 91 -19.64 11.05 -2.02
C GLU A 91 -18.21 11.02 -2.59
N SER A 92 -17.72 9.87 -3.08
CA SER A 92 -16.40 9.79 -3.69
C SER A 92 -16.31 10.59 -5.00
N GLU A 93 -15.08 10.98 -5.39
CA GLU A 93 -14.87 11.69 -6.66
C GLU A 93 -15.28 10.84 -7.86
N ILE A 94 -14.96 9.54 -7.85
CA ILE A 94 -15.32 8.61 -8.92
C ILE A 94 -16.84 8.44 -9.03
N SER A 95 -17.58 8.34 -7.91
CA SER A 95 -19.03 8.21 -7.94
C SER A 95 -19.71 9.47 -8.47
N LYS A 96 -19.21 10.65 -8.08
CA LYS A 96 -19.68 11.94 -8.63
C LYS A 96 -19.41 12.02 -10.13
N PHE A 97 -18.22 11.65 -10.59
CA PHE A 97 -17.92 11.58 -12.02
C PHE A 97 -18.82 10.58 -12.76
N ASN A 98 -19.03 9.40 -12.20
CA ASN A 98 -19.89 8.38 -12.82
C ASN A 98 -21.33 8.87 -13.01
N ALA A 99 -21.83 9.71 -12.09
CA ALA A 99 -23.16 10.33 -12.18
C ALA A 99 -23.21 11.60 -13.07
N LEU A 100 -22.04 12.11 -13.50
CA LEU A 100 -21.97 13.37 -14.24
C LEU A 100 -22.63 13.22 -15.62
N PRO A 101 -23.44 14.21 -16.07
CA PRO A 101 -23.94 14.23 -17.45
C PRO A 101 -22.82 14.33 -18.47
N ILE A 102 -23.07 13.85 -19.67
CA ILE A 102 -22.16 13.97 -20.83
C ILE A 102 -21.90 15.46 -21.07
N ASP A 103 -20.70 15.80 -21.56
CA ASP A 103 -20.25 17.17 -21.87
C ASP A 103 -20.23 18.14 -20.69
N THR A 104 -20.32 17.62 -19.47
CA THR A 104 -20.07 18.41 -18.26
C THR A 104 -18.73 18.06 -17.66
N SER A 105 -18.12 18.98 -16.90
CA SER A 105 -16.81 18.75 -16.29
C SER A 105 -16.84 18.91 -14.78
N GLN A 106 -16.03 18.11 -14.09
CA GLN A 106 -15.83 18.11 -12.64
C GLN A 106 -14.38 18.43 -12.32
N GLN A 107 -14.14 19.23 -11.28
CA GLN A 107 -12.82 19.38 -10.66
C GLN A 107 -12.46 18.07 -9.94
N ILE A 108 -11.20 17.64 -10.05
CA ILE A 108 -10.70 16.43 -9.40
C ILE A 108 -9.44 16.72 -8.59
N SER A 109 -9.16 15.86 -7.60
CA SER A 109 -7.94 15.94 -6.81
C SER A 109 -6.70 15.59 -7.64
N ALA A 110 -5.53 15.95 -7.12
CA ALA A 110 -4.26 15.59 -7.73
C ALA A 110 -4.06 14.06 -7.74
N ASP A 111 -4.48 13.37 -6.69
CA ASP A 111 -4.40 11.92 -6.54
C ASP A 111 -5.25 11.20 -7.60
N PHE A 112 -6.51 11.65 -7.77
CA PHE A 112 -7.39 11.10 -8.78
C PHE A 112 -6.85 11.33 -10.20
N ALA A 113 -6.35 12.54 -10.47
CA ALA A 113 -5.75 12.88 -11.76
C ALA A 113 -4.48 12.04 -12.03
N HIS A 114 -3.66 11.78 -11.01
CA HIS A 114 -2.48 10.93 -11.11
C HIS A 114 -2.85 9.50 -11.52
N VAL A 115 -3.79 8.88 -10.80
CA VAL A 115 -4.23 7.50 -11.08
C VAL A 115 -4.88 7.39 -12.46
N LEU A 116 -5.66 8.37 -12.88
CA LEU A 116 -6.21 8.42 -14.25
C LEU A 116 -5.14 8.50 -15.33
N LYS A 117 -4.08 9.28 -15.10
CA LYS A 117 -2.96 9.40 -16.04
C LYS A 117 -2.17 8.10 -16.16
N VAL A 118 -1.93 7.40 -15.04
CA VAL A 118 -1.35 6.05 -15.04
C VAL A 118 -2.26 5.10 -15.80
N SER A 119 -3.56 5.12 -15.51
CA SER A 119 -4.57 4.29 -16.19
C SER A 119 -4.61 4.53 -17.70
N GLU A 120 -4.53 5.78 -18.15
CA GLU A 120 -4.44 6.12 -19.58
C GLU A 120 -3.19 5.53 -20.21
N THR A 121 -2.07 5.59 -19.52
CA THR A 121 -0.80 5.04 -20.01
C THR A 121 -0.90 3.52 -20.21
N VAL A 122 -1.44 2.80 -19.22
CA VAL A 122 -1.63 1.34 -19.29
C VAL A 122 -2.68 0.97 -20.35
N TRP A 123 -3.79 1.72 -20.43
CA TRP A 123 -4.78 1.54 -21.49
C TRP A 123 -4.16 1.62 -22.90
N ARG A 124 -3.34 2.65 -23.16
CA ARG A 124 -2.64 2.80 -24.45
C ARG A 124 -1.64 1.67 -24.71
N GLN A 125 -0.81 1.32 -23.70
CA GLN A 125 0.22 0.28 -23.82
C GLN A 125 -0.37 -1.12 -24.01
N SER A 126 -1.52 -1.39 -23.40
CA SER A 126 -2.21 -2.68 -23.50
C SER A 126 -3.12 -2.79 -24.74
N ASN A 127 -3.20 -1.76 -25.59
CA ASN A 127 -4.15 -1.68 -26.69
C ASN A 127 -5.60 -1.94 -26.24
N GLY A 128 -5.98 -1.35 -25.10
CA GLY A 128 -7.31 -1.47 -24.53
C GLY A 128 -7.63 -2.80 -23.85
N ALA A 129 -6.64 -3.68 -23.62
CA ALA A 129 -6.85 -4.88 -22.80
C ALA A 129 -7.06 -4.54 -21.29
N PHE A 130 -6.54 -3.42 -20.83
CA PHE A 130 -6.93 -2.74 -19.62
C PHE A 130 -7.71 -1.48 -20.00
N ASP A 131 -8.89 -1.29 -19.42
CA ASP A 131 -9.70 -0.08 -19.59
C ASP A 131 -10.48 0.20 -18.29
N PRO A 132 -10.19 1.29 -17.56
CA PRO A 132 -10.89 1.62 -16.33
C PRO A 132 -12.32 2.11 -16.54
N THR A 133 -12.79 2.23 -17.79
CA THR A 133 -14.17 2.61 -18.09
C THR A 133 -15.12 1.40 -18.16
N VAL A 134 -14.65 0.22 -17.70
CA VAL A 134 -15.42 -1.04 -17.67
C VAL A 134 -16.58 -1.06 -16.67
N GLY A 135 -16.79 0.00 -15.89
CA GLY A 135 -17.86 0.07 -14.88
C GLY A 135 -19.21 -0.45 -15.32
N PRO A 136 -19.74 -0.09 -16.51
CA PRO A 136 -21.00 -0.63 -17.02
C PRO A 136 -21.00 -2.15 -17.19
N LEU A 137 -19.86 -2.73 -17.59
CA LEU A 137 -19.71 -4.17 -17.74
C LEU A 137 -19.57 -4.88 -16.40
N VAL A 138 -18.79 -4.30 -15.46
CA VAL A 138 -18.63 -4.81 -14.09
C VAL A 138 -19.98 -4.90 -13.38
N ASP A 139 -20.80 -3.84 -13.49
CA ASP A 139 -22.16 -3.84 -12.94
C ASP A 139 -23.07 -4.88 -13.61
N LEU A 140 -23.02 -4.97 -14.94
CA LEU A 140 -23.84 -5.91 -15.72
C LEU A 140 -23.56 -7.37 -15.33
N TRP A 141 -22.29 -7.72 -15.07
CA TRP A 141 -21.88 -9.05 -14.65
C TRP A 141 -22.03 -9.30 -13.14
N GLY A 142 -22.58 -8.35 -12.37
CA GLY A 142 -22.84 -8.49 -10.93
C GLY A 142 -21.61 -8.35 -10.03
N PHE A 143 -20.48 -7.87 -10.55
CA PHE A 143 -19.25 -7.64 -9.78
C PHE A 143 -19.10 -6.20 -9.27
N GLY A 144 -20.07 -5.34 -9.58
CA GLY A 144 -20.09 -3.93 -9.19
C GLY A 144 -20.58 -3.68 -7.75
N PRO A 145 -20.70 -2.41 -7.35
CA PRO A 145 -21.11 -2.03 -6.00
C PRO A 145 -22.56 -2.39 -5.66
N VAL A 146 -23.41 -2.58 -6.66
CA VAL A 146 -24.79 -3.06 -6.47
C VAL A 146 -24.78 -4.56 -6.70
N PRO A 147 -25.11 -5.38 -5.67
CA PRO A 147 -25.18 -6.82 -5.85
C PRO A 147 -26.16 -7.19 -6.96
N GLY A 148 -25.70 -7.98 -7.92
CA GLY A 148 -26.50 -8.56 -8.98
C GLY A 148 -26.81 -10.04 -8.70
N ASP A 149 -27.73 -10.59 -9.46
CA ASP A 149 -27.92 -12.04 -9.49
C ASP A 149 -26.78 -12.70 -10.26
N ASP A 150 -26.43 -13.94 -9.90
CA ASP A 150 -25.45 -14.78 -10.62
C ASP A 150 -26.04 -15.26 -11.96
N VAL A 151 -26.23 -14.34 -12.89
CA VAL A 151 -26.87 -14.57 -14.20
C VAL A 151 -25.94 -14.15 -15.32
N VAL A 152 -25.89 -14.98 -16.37
CA VAL A 152 -25.16 -14.60 -17.60
C VAL A 152 -26.02 -13.58 -18.36
N PRO A 153 -25.50 -12.35 -18.60
CA PRO A 153 -26.25 -11.35 -19.36
C PRO A 153 -26.48 -11.78 -20.82
N ALA A 154 -27.59 -11.32 -21.40
CA ALA A 154 -27.87 -11.52 -22.81
C ALA A 154 -26.90 -10.72 -23.69
N ASP A 155 -26.63 -11.20 -24.90
CA ASP A 155 -25.66 -10.59 -25.83
C ASP A 155 -25.97 -9.12 -26.10
N ASP A 156 -27.24 -8.77 -26.29
CA ASP A 156 -27.68 -7.39 -26.53
C ASP A 156 -27.45 -6.46 -25.30
N GLN A 157 -27.45 -7.02 -24.08
CA GLN A 157 -27.12 -6.28 -22.86
C GLN A 157 -25.60 -6.02 -22.81
N ILE A 158 -24.79 -7.04 -23.16
CA ILE A 158 -23.34 -6.92 -23.22
C ILE A 158 -22.95 -5.88 -24.28
N ASP A 159 -23.55 -5.93 -25.46
CA ASP A 159 -23.28 -4.99 -26.57
C ASP A 159 -23.61 -3.54 -26.14
N ARG A 160 -24.72 -3.32 -25.44
CA ARG A 160 -25.07 -1.98 -24.91
C ARG A 160 -24.07 -1.49 -23.86
N ALA A 161 -23.65 -2.34 -22.93
CA ALA A 161 -22.67 -1.98 -21.92
C ALA A 161 -21.29 -1.70 -22.54
N LEU A 162 -20.90 -2.53 -23.53
CA LEU A 162 -19.67 -2.35 -24.28
C LEU A 162 -19.65 -1.01 -25.06
N ALA A 163 -20.77 -0.62 -25.66
CA ALA A 163 -20.90 0.69 -26.32
C ALA A 163 -20.74 1.89 -25.36
N SER A 164 -20.91 1.67 -24.04
CA SER A 164 -20.69 2.66 -22.98
C SER A 164 -19.32 2.50 -22.29
N THR A 165 -18.35 1.85 -22.96
CA THR A 165 -17.00 1.61 -22.47
C THR A 165 -16.01 2.20 -23.46
N GLY A 166 -14.86 2.65 -22.99
CA GLY A 166 -13.78 3.18 -23.83
C GLY A 166 -13.16 4.45 -23.28
N PHE A 167 -11.89 4.35 -22.89
CA PHE A 167 -11.13 5.48 -22.31
C PHE A 167 -11.04 6.69 -23.25
N GLN A 168 -11.11 6.48 -24.56
CA GLN A 168 -11.12 7.55 -25.58
C GLN A 168 -12.26 8.54 -25.42
N HIS A 169 -13.32 8.18 -24.69
CA HIS A 169 -14.46 9.04 -24.40
C HIS A 169 -14.25 9.96 -23.18
N MET A 170 -13.10 9.85 -22.54
CA MET A 170 -12.73 10.68 -21.40
C MET A 170 -11.81 11.81 -21.81
N GLN A 171 -11.92 12.93 -21.16
CA GLN A 171 -11.07 14.10 -21.34
C GLN A 171 -10.56 14.57 -19.98
N LEU A 172 -9.23 14.57 -19.82
CA LEU A 172 -8.55 15.07 -18.63
C LEU A 172 -7.74 16.31 -19.01
N SER A 173 -8.07 17.45 -18.43
CA SER A 173 -7.39 18.72 -18.69
C SER A 173 -7.43 19.63 -17.47
N GLU A 174 -6.29 20.20 -17.11
CA GLU A 174 -6.15 21.22 -16.05
C GLU A 174 -6.82 20.85 -14.72
N GLY A 175 -6.67 19.58 -14.28
CA GLY A 175 -7.28 19.10 -13.05
C GLY A 175 -8.80 18.93 -13.10
N ARG A 176 -9.36 18.89 -14.30
CA ARG A 176 -10.77 18.61 -14.53
C ARG A 176 -10.96 17.38 -15.43
N ILE A 177 -12.06 16.69 -15.22
CA ILE A 177 -12.45 15.52 -16.01
C ILE A 177 -13.84 15.74 -16.61
N SER A 178 -14.03 15.28 -17.84
CA SER A 178 -15.32 15.21 -18.52
C SER A 178 -15.42 13.95 -19.37
N LYS A 179 -16.62 13.68 -19.91
CA LYS A 179 -16.89 12.53 -20.77
C LYS A 179 -17.82 12.91 -21.91
N THR A 180 -17.57 12.33 -23.10
CA THR A 180 -18.35 12.53 -24.32
C THR A 180 -19.32 11.36 -24.61
N SER A 181 -19.29 10.31 -23.77
CA SER A 181 -20.15 9.13 -23.83
C SER A 181 -20.52 8.73 -22.39
N PRO A 182 -21.57 7.96 -22.12
CA PRO A 182 -22.01 7.58 -20.78
C PRO A 182 -21.09 6.55 -20.11
N VAL A 183 -19.77 6.70 -20.27
CA VAL A 183 -18.78 5.84 -19.61
C VAL A 183 -18.85 5.97 -18.09
N ARG A 184 -18.49 4.91 -17.40
CA ARG A 184 -18.37 4.87 -15.94
C ARG A 184 -17.04 4.22 -15.56
N LEU A 185 -16.32 4.90 -14.68
CA LEU A 185 -15.03 4.43 -14.17
C LEU A 185 -15.20 3.36 -13.10
N ASP A 186 -14.30 2.39 -13.15
CA ASP A 186 -13.96 1.48 -12.08
C ASP A 186 -12.43 1.44 -11.95
N LEU A 187 -11.90 1.88 -10.82
CA LEU A 187 -10.46 1.95 -10.55
C LEU A 187 -9.99 0.82 -9.62
N SER A 188 -10.80 -0.22 -9.39
CA SER A 188 -10.47 -1.32 -8.49
C SER A 188 -9.17 -2.04 -8.84
N ALA A 189 -8.77 -2.03 -10.11
CA ALA A 189 -7.52 -2.64 -10.58
C ALA A 189 -6.27 -1.79 -10.31
N VAL A 190 -6.39 -0.53 -9.90
CA VAL A 190 -5.24 0.39 -9.71
C VAL A 190 -5.25 1.10 -8.36
N ALA A 191 -6.42 1.29 -7.73
CA ALA A 191 -6.56 2.08 -6.51
C ALA A 191 -5.77 1.51 -5.33
N LYS A 192 -5.71 0.17 -5.19
CA LYS A 192 -4.95 -0.47 -4.11
C LYS A 192 -3.44 -0.30 -4.29
N GLY A 193 -2.94 -0.40 -5.54
CA GLY A 193 -1.56 -0.11 -5.88
C GLY A 193 -1.17 1.33 -5.52
N TYR A 194 -2.05 2.29 -5.81
CA TYR A 194 -1.84 3.67 -5.41
C TYR A 194 -1.88 3.85 -3.88
N ALA A 195 -2.75 3.13 -3.17
CA ALA A 195 -2.83 3.19 -1.71
C ALA A 195 -1.53 2.72 -1.04
N VAL A 196 -0.91 1.63 -1.52
CA VAL A 196 0.38 1.16 -0.98
C VAL A 196 1.50 2.16 -1.27
N ASP A 197 1.50 2.82 -2.43
CA ASP A 197 2.46 3.86 -2.77
C ASP A 197 2.31 5.07 -1.83
N LEU A 198 1.09 5.54 -1.61
CA LEU A 198 0.83 6.71 -0.76
C LEU A 198 1.26 6.47 0.70
N VAL A 199 1.02 5.26 1.23
CA VAL A 199 1.47 4.89 2.58
C VAL A 199 2.99 4.75 2.62
N ALA A 200 3.61 4.16 1.63
CA ALA A 200 5.07 4.02 1.55
C ALA A 200 5.75 5.40 1.48
N ASP A 201 5.25 6.30 0.64
CA ASP A 201 5.75 7.67 0.54
C ASP A 201 5.61 8.42 1.88
N LEU A 202 4.51 8.21 2.62
CA LEU A 202 4.34 8.73 3.99
C LEU A 202 5.44 8.20 4.93
N LEU A 203 5.72 6.89 4.91
CA LEU A 203 6.77 6.30 5.76
C LEU A 203 8.15 6.85 5.39
N GLU A 204 8.46 7.00 4.12
CA GLU A 204 9.72 7.60 3.64
C GLU A 204 9.85 9.06 4.09
N MET A 205 8.78 9.86 4.00
CA MET A 205 8.77 11.25 4.50
C MET A 205 8.98 11.33 6.03
N LEU A 206 8.59 10.30 6.77
CA LEU A 206 8.79 10.19 8.21
C LEU A 206 10.17 9.61 8.58
N ALA A 207 11.06 9.40 7.62
CA ALA A 207 12.36 8.74 7.79
C ALA A 207 12.27 7.32 8.38
N LEU A 208 11.25 6.56 7.96
CA LEU A 208 11.01 5.15 8.28
C LEU A 208 11.18 4.30 7.01
N PRO A 209 12.42 4.10 6.51
CA PRO A 209 12.67 3.51 5.18
C PRO A 209 12.52 1.99 5.13
N ASP A 210 12.53 1.31 6.28
CA ASP A 210 12.46 -0.14 6.37
C ASP A 210 11.02 -0.58 6.62
N TYR A 211 10.28 -0.92 5.56
CA TYR A 211 8.85 -1.20 5.65
C TYR A 211 8.37 -2.28 4.68
N LEU A 212 7.27 -2.90 5.05
CA LEU A 212 6.40 -3.70 4.21
C LEU A 212 4.97 -3.13 4.34
N VAL A 213 4.46 -2.56 3.27
CA VAL A 213 3.07 -2.09 3.15
C VAL A 213 2.31 -3.06 2.28
N GLU A 214 1.17 -3.57 2.77
CA GLU A 214 0.27 -4.45 2.03
C GLU A 214 -1.16 -3.92 2.15
N VAL A 215 -1.88 -3.84 1.02
CA VAL A 215 -3.30 -3.48 0.96
C VAL A 215 -3.99 -4.42 -0.03
N GLY A 216 -4.77 -5.38 0.48
CA GLY A 216 -5.57 -6.29 -0.33
C GLY A 216 -4.78 -7.14 -1.33
N GLY A 217 -3.54 -7.48 -0.99
CA GLY A 217 -2.64 -8.29 -1.80
C GLY A 217 -1.63 -7.50 -2.63
N GLU A 218 -1.83 -6.22 -2.87
CA GLU A 218 -0.83 -5.32 -3.45
C GLU A 218 0.15 -4.88 -2.37
N MET A 219 1.44 -4.79 -2.72
CA MET A 219 2.51 -4.50 -1.76
C MET A 219 3.50 -3.48 -2.30
N ARG A 220 4.08 -2.69 -1.39
CA ARG A 220 5.32 -1.95 -1.61
C ARG A 220 6.27 -2.20 -0.44
N LEU A 221 7.51 -2.48 -0.78
CA LEU A 221 8.58 -2.84 0.16
C LEU A 221 9.68 -1.79 0.07
N GLY A 222 10.21 -1.40 1.21
CA GLY A 222 11.37 -0.54 1.33
C GLY A 222 12.41 -1.15 2.28
N GLY A 223 13.70 -0.88 2.02
CA GLY A 223 14.81 -1.25 2.88
C GLY A 223 14.89 -2.73 3.21
N SER A 224 15.01 -3.06 4.51
CA SER A 224 15.30 -4.40 4.99
C SER A 224 14.41 -4.83 6.16
N ASN A 225 14.33 -6.15 6.37
CA ASN A 225 13.64 -6.73 7.51
C ASN A 225 14.49 -6.61 8.80
N THR A 226 13.96 -7.09 9.93
CA THR A 226 14.60 -7.03 11.26
C THR A 226 15.98 -7.73 11.35
N GLN A 227 16.40 -8.46 10.32
CA GLN A 227 17.69 -9.12 10.25
C GLN A 227 18.67 -8.38 9.31
N GLY A 228 18.30 -7.20 8.79
CA GLY A 228 19.06 -6.47 7.78
C GLY A 228 19.10 -7.19 6.43
N LYS A 229 18.10 -8.00 6.12
CA LYS A 229 17.99 -8.79 4.88
C LYS A 229 16.77 -8.35 4.06
N PRO A 230 16.71 -8.68 2.75
CA PRO A 230 15.51 -8.48 1.95
C PRO A 230 14.25 -9.06 2.60
N TRP A 231 13.12 -8.48 2.32
CA TRP A 231 11.81 -8.97 2.75
C TRP A 231 11.49 -10.31 2.11
N ARG A 232 10.85 -11.20 2.86
CA ARG A 232 10.46 -12.53 2.39
C ARG A 232 8.95 -12.58 2.17
N ILE A 233 8.53 -12.66 0.93
CA ILE A 233 7.13 -12.63 0.52
C ILE A 233 6.71 -14.02 0.04
N ALA A 234 5.58 -14.49 0.56
CA ALA A 234 4.95 -15.72 0.11
C ALA A 234 4.03 -15.42 -1.08
N VAL A 235 4.34 -16.01 -2.24
CA VAL A 235 3.41 -16.04 -3.37
C VAL A 235 2.46 -17.22 -3.16
N GLU A 236 1.16 -16.93 -3.15
CA GLU A 236 0.13 -17.95 -2.96
C GLU A 236 -0.08 -18.81 -4.21
N GLN A 237 -0.36 -20.08 -4.00
CA GLN A 237 -0.89 -20.95 -5.05
C GLN A 237 -2.33 -20.49 -5.39
N PRO A 238 -2.70 -20.39 -6.67
CA PRO A 238 -4.06 -20.02 -7.07
C PRO A 238 -5.04 -21.17 -6.78
N SER A 239 -5.42 -21.30 -5.52
CA SER A 239 -6.36 -22.32 -5.03
C SER A 239 -7.32 -21.74 -4.00
N VAL A 240 -8.45 -22.42 -3.78
CA VAL A 240 -9.46 -22.02 -2.78
C VAL A 240 -8.88 -22.09 -1.36
N ILE A 241 -7.98 -23.05 -1.10
CA ILE A 241 -7.31 -23.20 0.19
C ILE A 241 -5.97 -22.46 0.09
N PRO A 242 -5.72 -21.45 0.95
CA PRO A 242 -4.45 -20.73 0.95
C PRO A 242 -3.26 -21.67 1.15
N GLN A 243 -2.36 -21.72 0.19
CA GLN A 243 -1.12 -22.49 0.23
C GLN A 243 0.00 -21.63 -0.35
N VAL A 244 1.18 -21.71 0.24
CA VAL A 244 2.37 -21.03 -0.29
C VAL A 244 2.91 -21.84 -1.48
N GLN A 245 2.94 -21.22 -2.64
CA GLN A 245 3.56 -21.78 -3.83
C GLN A 245 5.07 -21.54 -3.83
N ARG A 246 5.49 -20.35 -3.45
CA ARG A 246 6.90 -19.93 -3.47
C ARG A 246 7.13 -18.81 -2.47
N ILE A 247 8.33 -18.79 -1.88
CA ILE A 247 8.84 -17.64 -1.13
C ILE A 247 9.87 -16.94 -2.00
N ILE A 248 9.75 -15.64 -2.15
CA ILE A 248 10.69 -14.78 -2.87
C ILE A 248 11.29 -13.75 -1.91
N GLU A 249 12.54 -13.39 -2.14
CA GLU A 249 13.25 -12.36 -1.37
C GLU A 249 13.29 -11.09 -2.22
N LEU A 250 12.76 -9.99 -1.68
CA LEU A 250 12.57 -8.74 -2.39
C LEU A 250 13.14 -7.58 -1.57
N GLY A 251 13.79 -6.62 -2.25
CA GLY A 251 14.23 -5.35 -1.67
C GLY A 251 13.21 -4.24 -1.97
N ASP A 252 13.71 -3.08 -2.43
CA ASP A 252 12.90 -1.90 -2.75
C ASP A 252 12.10 -2.15 -4.04
N VAL A 253 10.87 -2.64 -3.91
CA VAL A 253 10.03 -3.04 -5.05
C VAL A 253 8.55 -3.00 -4.68
N ALA A 254 7.70 -2.78 -5.68
CA ALA A 254 6.27 -3.03 -5.59
C ALA A 254 5.92 -4.41 -6.15
N MET A 255 4.87 -5.04 -5.58
CA MET A 255 4.33 -6.31 -6.06
C MET A 255 2.82 -6.25 -6.13
N ALA A 256 2.27 -6.69 -7.25
CA ALA A 256 0.82 -6.83 -7.42
C ALA A 256 0.49 -8.21 -7.99
N THR A 257 -0.60 -8.80 -7.52
CA THR A 257 -1.07 -10.11 -8.00
C THR A 257 -2.51 -10.03 -8.42
N SER A 258 -2.75 -10.29 -9.70
CA SER A 258 -4.10 -10.49 -10.25
C SER A 258 -4.41 -11.98 -10.36
N GLY A 259 -5.62 -12.37 -9.92
CA GLY A 259 -6.06 -13.77 -10.00
C GLY A 259 -7.57 -13.87 -10.11
N ASP A 260 -8.06 -14.85 -10.85
CA ASP A 260 -9.49 -15.04 -11.12
C ASP A 260 -10.13 -16.16 -10.28
N TYR A 261 -9.38 -16.75 -9.35
CA TYR A 261 -9.76 -18.00 -8.66
C TYR A 261 -10.60 -17.77 -7.38
N ARG A 262 -10.76 -16.54 -6.89
CA ARG A 262 -11.54 -16.23 -5.68
C ARG A 262 -12.88 -15.56 -5.97
N ASN A 263 -12.92 -14.60 -6.87
CA ASN A 263 -14.12 -13.81 -7.17
C ASN A 263 -14.72 -14.25 -8.51
N TYR A 264 -15.71 -15.13 -8.47
CA TYR A 264 -16.41 -15.69 -9.63
C TYR A 264 -17.78 -16.25 -9.20
N PHE A 265 -18.67 -16.41 -10.16
CA PHE A 265 -19.89 -17.21 -10.00
C PHE A 265 -19.94 -18.36 -11.02
N LYS A 266 -20.90 -19.28 -10.86
CA LYS A 266 -21.09 -20.41 -11.77
C LYS A 266 -22.54 -20.50 -12.22
N VAL A 267 -22.75 -20.68 -13.55
CA VAL A 267 -24.05 -21.00 -14.16
C VAL A 267 -23.84 -22.21 -15.06
N ASP A 268 -24.65 -23.23 -14.90
CA ASP A 268 -24.61 -24.50 -15.67
C ASP A 268 -23.22 -25.15 -15.71
N GLY A 269 -22.45 -25.05 -14.61
CA GLY A 269 -21.10 -25.59 -14.50
C GLY A 269 -19.99 -24.74 -15.14
N VAL A 270 -20.33 -23.67 -15.84
CA VAL A 270 -19.39 -22.71 -16.43
C VAL A 270 -19.05 -21.65 -15.40
N ARG A 271 -17.76 -21.34 -15.25
CA ARG A 271 -17.24 -20.31 -14.33
C ARG A 271 -17.11 -18.97 -15.06
N TYR A 272 -17.63 -17.92 -14.44
CA TYR A 272 -17.54 -16.53 -14.89
C TYR A 272 -16.77 -15.74 -13.84
N SER A 273 -15.56 -15.27 -14.18
CA SER A 273 -14.70 -14.54 -13.27
C SER A 273 -15.02 -13.04 -13.27
N HIS A 274 -14.61 -12.33 -12.20
CA HIS A 274 -14.76 -10.88 -12.12
C HIS A 274 -13.84 -10.12 -13.10
N THR A 275 -12.84 -10.78 -13.69
CA THR A 275 -11.94 -10.17 -14.67
C THR A 275 -12.61 -10.16 -16.04
N ILE A 276 -13.00 -8.97 -16.48
CA ILE A 276 -13.72 -8.76 -17.75
C ILE A 276 -12.76 -8.23 -18.80
N ASP A 277 -12.77 -8.83 -19.99
CA ASP A 277 -12.07 -8.27 -21.15
C ASP A 277 -12.86 -7.09 -21.72
N PRO A 278 -12.35 -5.84 -21.67
CA PRO A 278 -13.08 -4.66 -22.13
C PRO A 278 -13.32 -4.63 -23.64
N ARG A 279 -12.63 -5.48 -24.40
CA ARG A 279 -12.79 -5.58 -25.86
C ARG A 279 -13.96 -6.49 -26.27
N THR A 280 -14.30 -7.44 -25.42
CA THR A 280 -15.38 -8.41 -25.68
C THR A 280 -16.59 -8.21 -24.77
N GLY A 281 -16.42 -7.45 -23.68
CA GLY A 281 -17.44 -7.26 -22.64
C GLY A 281 -17.73 -8.52 -21.81
N ARG A 282 -16.88 -9.55 -21.89
CA ARG A 282 -17.09 -10.85 -21.24
C ARG A 282 -15.97 -11.20 -20.28
N PRO A 283 -16.26 -11.97 -19.23
CA PRO A 283 -15.24 -12.56 -18.37
C PRO A 283 -14.19 -13.33 -19.18
N ILE A 284 -12.93 -13.23 -18.77
CA ILE A 284 -11.85 -13.98 -19.38
C ILE A 284 -12.01 -15.49 -19.18
N THR A 285 -11.56 -16.27 -20.16
CA THR A 285 -11.63 -17.74 -20.17
C THR A 285 -10.26 -18.40 -20.32
N TYR A 286 -9.17 -17.67 -20.04
CA TYR A 286 -7.82 -18.20 -20.15
C TYR A 286 -7.51 -19.24 -19.07
N SER A 287 -6.55 -20.11 -19.36
CA SER A 287 -6.06 -21.13 -18.41
C SER A 287 -5.10 -20.56 -17.35
N LEU A 288 -4.72 -19.29 -17.46
CA LEU A 288 -3.85 -18.60 -16.53
C LEU A 288 -4.67 -18.21 -15.29
N ALA A 289 -4.34 -18.77 -14.13
CA ALA A 289 -5.10 -18.59 -12.90
C ALA A 289 -4.66 -17.36 -12.10
N SER A 290 -3.40 -16.95 -12.19
CA SER A 290 -2.86 -15.74 -11.56
C SER A 290 -1.62 -15.21 -12.25
N VAL A 291 -1.38 -13.91 -12.12
CA VAL A 291 -0.17 -13.20 -12.58
C VAL A 291 0.33 -12.34 -11.44
N THR A 292 1.61 -12.49 -11.09
CA THR A 292 2.31 -11.59 -10.17
C THR A 292 3.31 -10.76 -10.95
N VAL A 293 3.29 -9.44 -10.73
CA VAL A 293 4.18 -8.46 -11.35
C VAL A 293 5.03 -7.82 -10.24
N LEU A 294 6.30 -7.56 -10.54
CA LEU A 294 7.28 -6.89 -9.69
C LEU A 294 7.77 -5.61 -10.36
#